data_d8e9a04f9579cfa630f9177cb85cfb35
#
_entry.id   d8e9a04f9579cfa630f9177cb85cfb35
#
_cell.length_a   1.000
_cell.length_b   1.000
_cell.length_c   1.000
_cell.angle_alpha   90.00
_cell.angle_beta   90.00
_cell.angle_gamma   90.00
#
_symmetry.space_group_name_H-M   'P 1'
#
loop_
_entity.id
_entity.type
_entity.pdbx_description
1 polymer ?
#
loop_
_entity_poly.entity_id
_entity_poly.type
_entity_poly.pdbx_seq_one_letter_code
_entity_poly.pdbx_strand_id
1 'polypeptide(L)'
;SFIDSGTGRRSTSSCFDSRFSITNSQHPCIRIDSSERNGFVPLKISEEMAFHNPVTHLALSGGIGGAKLALGLEHLFNSPKLMIAGNTGDDFEHFGLSISPDLDTLLYTLSGKSDPERGWGLAHETWSFMEAMEEIGGETWFQLGDRDLAIHVERTRRLKEGERLSLITSSFCRKFGVKSHIVPATDDSLKTLVKTPKGILSFQHYFVRDQCRPKILGLNYEGSENAQPCPALEEALESSLLETVVLCPSNPFLSIDPILAVKGVREKLKSSNARVLAVSPIVGGDAVKGPTANNLRDLGFSVSAYTIAKYYSDFIDGFMLDKEDENEISRIESLGIQVGLADTVMTDLQSKIKLAEDVLRFSKTL
;
A
#
# COMPACT_ATOMS: atom_id res chain seq x y z
N SER A 1 60.32 -5.69 -33.65
CA SER A 1 60.93 -5.62 -35.00
C SER A 1 60.14 -6.45 -36.00
N PHE A 2 59.71 -5.76 -37.03
CA PHE A 2 59.36 -6.23 -38.38
C PHE A 2 58.02 -6.93 -38.57
N ILE A 3 56.98 -6.29 -39.22
CA ILE A 3 56.79 -5.99 -40.67
C ILE A 3 56.57 -7.31 -41.43
N ASP A 4 55.60 -7.58 -42.27
CA ASP A 4 54.85 -6.83 -43.25
C ASP A 4 53.73 -7.69 -43.89
N SER A 5 52.67 -7.05 -44.30
CA SER A 5 51.91 -7.13 -45.54
C SER A 5 51.51 -8.45 -46.23
N GLY A 6 50.22 -8.40 -46.72
CA GLY A 6 49.93 -9.04 -48.00
C GLY A 6 48.50 -9.50 -48.21
N THR A 7 47.65 -8.64 -48.64
CA THR A 7 46.60 -8.73 -49.72
C THR A 7 46.23 -10.09 -50.32
N GLY A 8 44.96 -10.33 -50.53
CA GLY A 8 44.43 -11.25 -51.52
C GLY A 8 42.98 -11.64 -51.48
N ARG A 9 42.17 -11.07 -52.34
CA ARG A 9 40.76 -11.40 -52.66
C ARG A 9 40.61 -12.82 -53.25
N ARG A 10 39.49 -13.52 -52.98
CA ARG A 10 38.44 -13.94 -53.93
C ARG A 10 37.57 -15.06 -53.36
N SER A 11 36.31 -14.77 -53.35
CA SER A 11 35.11 -15.53 -53.77
C SER A 11 35.28 -17.00 -54.16
N THR A 12 34.42 -17.85 -53.59
CA THR A 12 33.56 -18.79 -54.37
C THR A 12 32.44 -19.37 -53.50
N SER A 13 31.28 -19.38 -54.08
CA SER A 13 30.05 -20.04 -53.67
C SER A 13 30.14 -21.55 -53.70
N SER A 14 29.48 -22.30 -52.81
CA SER A 14 28.92 -23.61 -53.13
C SER A 14 27.71 -23.91 -52.29
N CYS A 15 26.63 -24.13 -53.01
CA CYS A 15 25.38 -24.73 -52.55
C CYS A 15 25.64 -26.10 -51.93
N PHE A 16 24.88 -26.40 -50.86
CA PHE A 16 24.51 -27.80 -50.59
C PHE A 16 23.02 -27.83 -50.33
N ASP A 17 22.38 -28.52 -51.31
CA ASP A 17 20.98 -28.90 -51.35
C ASP A 17 20.82 -30.19 -50.52
N SER A 18 19.93 -30.23 -49.57
CA SER A 18 19.41 -31.47 -49.03
C SER A 18 17.94 -31.34 -48.70
N ARG A 19 17.12 -31.94 -49.55
CA ARG A 19 15.69 -32.11 -49.51
C ARG A 19 15.31 -32.93 -48.28
N PHE A 20 14.34 -32.42 -47.51
CA PHE A 20 13.42 -33.24 -46.72
C PHE A 20 12.01 -32.82 -47.04
N SER A 21 11.28 -33.73 -47.68
CA SER A 21 9.85 -33.64 -47.94
C SER A 21 9.09 -34.06 -46.66
N ILE A 22 8.20 -33.22 -46.20
CA ILE A 22 7.10 -33.62 -45.29
C ILE A 22 5.78 -33.13 -45.90
N THR A 23 4.87 -34.05 -46.00
CA THR A 23 3.53 -33.99 -46.59
C THR A 23 2.55 -33.09 -45.87
N ASN A 24 1.74 -32.40 -46.66
CA ASN A 24 0.39 -31.87 -46.48
C ASN A 24 -0.28 -31.99 -45.09
N SER A 25 -0.64 -30.84 -44.52
CA SER A 25 -1.95 -30.63 -43.90
C SER A 25 -2.40 -29.19 -44.13
N GLN A 26 -3.62 -29.06 -44.62
CA GLN A 26 -4.29 -27.84 -45.07
C GLN A 26 -4.57 -26.89 -43.90
N HIS A 27 -4.05 -25.69 -43.97
CA HIS A 27 -4.61 -24.52 -43.28
C HIS A 27 -4.67 -23.35 -44.27
N PRO A 28 -5.77 -22.57 -44.28
CA PRO A 28 -5.95 -21.49 -45.24
C PRO A 28 -4.99 -20.34 -44.94
N CYS A 29 -4.21 -19.93 -45.93
CA CYS A 29 -3.44 -18.71 -45.93
C CYS A 29 -4.40 -17.50 -45.85
N ILE A 30 -4.38 -16.78 -44.74
CA ILE A 30 -4.96 -15.43 -44.64
C ILE A 30 -3.97 -14.49 -45.35
N ARG A 31 -4.36 -13.95 -46.49
CA ARG A 31 -3.70 -12.80 -47.12
C ARG A 31 -3.96 -11.58 -46.23
N ILE A 32 -2.92 -11.02 -45.61
CA ILE A 32 -2.98 -9.72 -44.98
C ILE A 32 -2.79 -8.67 -46.07
N ASP A 33 -3.86 -7.93 -46.35
CA ASP A 33 -3.82 -6.78 -47.25
C ASP A 33 -3.16 -5.61 -46.54
N SER A 34 -2.06 -5.10 -47.09
CA SER A 34 -1.19 -4.06 -46.47
C SER A 34 -1.67 -2.63 -46.73
N SER A 35 -2.96 -2.39 -46.91
CA SER A 35 -3.51 -1.08 -47.25
C SER A 35 -4.36 -0.40 -46.17
N GLU A 36 -4.52 -0.97 -44.97
CA GLU A 36 -5.16 -0.24 -43.85
C GLU A 36 -4.11 0.40 -42.93
N ARG A 37 -3.98 1.69 -43.08
CA ARG A 37 -3.24 2.54 -42.13
C ARG A 37 -3.91 2.42 -40.77
N ASN A 38 -3.18 1.88 -39.80
CA ASN A 38 -3.57 1.77 -38.40
C ASN A 38 -3.95 3.14 -37.84
N GLY A 39 -5.24 3.43 -37.86
CA GLY A 39 -5.84 4.35 -36.93
C GLY A 39 -5.85 3.66 -35.57
N PHE A 40 -4.95 4.04 -34.68
CA PHE A 40 -5.02 3.71 -33.27
C PHE A 40 -6.34 4.32 -32.75
N VAL A 41 -7.38 3.54 -32.67
CA VAL A 41 -8.61 3.91 -31.97
C VAL A 41 -8.26 3.80 -30.49
N PRO A 42 -8.15 4.93 -29.76
CA PRO A 42 -8.01 4.82 -28.32
C PRO A 42 -9.27 4.11 -27.82
N LEU A 43 -9.11 2.93 -27.26
CA LEU A 43 -10.14 2.31 -26.45
C LEU A 43 -10.59 3.38 -25.46
N LYS A 44 -11.81 3.87 -25.62
CA LYS A 44 -12.46 4.70 -24.61
C LYS A 44 -12.50 3.85 -23.34
N ILE A 45 -11.57 4.12 -22.42
CA ILE A 45 -11.63 3.67 -21.04
C ILE A 45 -12.72 4.51 -20.37
N SER A 46 -13.97 4.15 -20.64
CA SER A 46 -15.14 4.58 -19.88
C SER A 46 -15.74 3.34 -19.21
N GLU A 47 -14.94 2.63 -18.43
CA GLU A 47 -15.43 1.90 -17.29
C GLU A 47 -14.96 2.69 -16.04
N GLU A 48 -15.70 3.78 -15.77
CA GLU A 48 -15.82 4.31 -14.43
C GLU A 48 -16.05 3.11 -13.52
N MET A 49 -15.24 2.99 -12.46
CA MET A 49 -15.47 2.00 -11.41
C MET A 49 -16.76 2.38 -10.68
N ALA A 50 -17.91 2.15 -11.31
CA ALA A 50 -19.16 2.15 -10.60
C ALA A 50 -19.12 0.96 -9.65
N PHE A 51 -18.93 1.21 -8.36
CA PHE A 51 -19.07 0.17 -7.36
C PHE A 51 -20.52 -0.32 -7.41
N HIS A 52 -20.75 -1.57 -7.84
CA HIS A 52 -22.07 -2.15 -7.92
C HIS A 52 -22.74 -2.28 -6.54
N ASN A 53 -21.97 -2.15 -5.46
CA ASN A 53 -22.44 -2.09 -4.09
C ASN A 53 -21.86 -0.85 -3.40
N PRO A 54 -22.70 -0.08 -2.68
CA PRO A 54 -22.24 1.11 -1.98
C PRO A 54 -21.24 0.74 -0.88
N VAL A 55 -20.16 1.51 -0.79
CA VAL A 55 -19.22 1.46 0.32
C VAL A 55 -19.92 2.03 1.56
N THR A 56 -19.98 1.25 2.64
CA THR A 56 -20.57 1.68 3.92
C THR A 56 -19.52 1.76 5.02
N HIS A 57 -18.36 1.16 4.83
CA HIS A 57 -17.26 1.15 5.80
C HIS A 57 -15.95 1.49 5.11
N LEU A 58 -15.20 2.40 5.70
CA LEU A 58 -13.89 2.84 5.24
C LEU A 58 -12.85 2.54 6.32
N ALA A 59 -11.75 1.88 5.96
CA ALA A 59 -10.59 1.71 6.81
C ALA A 59 -9.41 2.53 6.27
N LEU A 60 -8.76 3.33 7.12
CA LEU A 60 -7.50 4.00 6.80
C LEU A 60 -6.37 3.13 7.34
N SER A 61 -5.46 2.72 6.48
CA SER A 61 -4.47 1.70 6.81
C SER A 61 -3.10 2.00 6.21
N GLY A 62 -2.08 1.81 7.04
CA GLY A 62 -0.69 1.72 6.61
C GLY A 62 0.05 0.71 7.47
N GLY A 63 1.09 0.12 6.92
CA GLY A 63 1.91 -0.89 7.59
C GLY A 63 1.19 -2.20 7.93
N ILE A 64 1.94 -3.06 8.63
CA ILE A 64 1.49 -4.44 8.96
C ILE A 64 0.32 -4.43 9.96
N GLY A 65 0.34 -3.53 10.95
CA GLY A 65 -0.71 -3.45 11.98
C GLY A 65 -2.06 -3.10 11.36
N GLY A 66 -2.08 -2.11 10.48
CA GLY A 66 -3.27 -1.72 9.75
C GLY A 66 -3.81 -2.83 8.86
N ALA A 67 -2.96 -3.50 8.10
CA ALA A 67 -3.35 -4.61 7.23
C ALA A 67 -3.95 -5.79 8.00
N LYS A 68 -3.50 -6.06 9.24
CA LYS A 68 -4.08 -7.10 10.10
C LYS A 68 -5.53 -6.81 10.47
N LEU A 69 -5.85 -5.58 10.89
CA LEU A 69 -7.22 -5.21 11.20
C LEU A 69 -8.08 -5.17 9.93
N ALA A 70 -7.55 -4.66 8.83
CA ALA A 70 -8.21 -4.67 7.53
C ALA A 70 -8.63 -6.09 7.10
N LEU A 71 -7.75 -7.09 7.31
CA LEU A 71 -8.09 -8.49 7.07
C LEU A 71 -9.22 -8.99 7.97
N GLY A 72 -9.20 -8.64 9.26
CA GLY A 72 -10.28 -8.98 10.18
C GLY A 72 -11.62 -8.36 9.74
N LEU A 73 -11.60 -7.09 9.34
CA LEU A 73 -12.79 -6.41 8.81
C LEU A 73 -13.31 -7.08 7.54
N GLU A 74 -12.44 -7.42 6.58
CA GLU A 74 -12.85 -8.11 5.34
C GLU A 74 -13.59 -9.42 5.61
N HIS A 75 -13.19 -10.17 6.64
CA HIS A 75 -13.85 -11.44 7.00
C HIS A 75 -15.29 -11.26 7.52
N LEU A 76 -15.65 -10.07 7.98
CA LEU A 76 -17.01 -9.79 8.49
C LEU A 76 -17.98 -9.37 7.38
N PHE A 77 -17.49 -9.03 6.20
CA PHE A 77 -18.33 -8.59 5.09
C PHE A 77 -18.43 -9.66 4.00
N ASN A 78 -19.66 -10.06 3.68
CA ASN A 78 -19.94 -10.98 2.58
C ASN A 78 -20.02 -10.29 1.20
N SER A 79 -19.86 -8.98 1.18
CA SER A 79 -19.96 -8.15 -0.04
C SER A 79 -18.92 -7.01 0.03
N PRO A 80 -18.56 -6.39 -1.09
CA PRO A 80 -17.56 -5.32 -1.14
C PRO A 80 -18.08 -4.00 -0.53
N LYS A 81 -18.60 -4.04 0.70
CA LYS A 81 -19.01 -2.86 1.48
C LYS A 81 -17.86 -2.16 2.16
N LEU A 82 -16.71 -2.82 2.24
CA LEU A 82 -15.50 -2.30 2.86
C LEU A 82 -14.56 -1.74 1.80
N MET A 83 -14.16 -0.49 2.00
CA MET A 83 -13.05 0.13 1.31
C MET A 83 -11.88 0.29 2.28
N ILE A 84 -10.67 0.07 1.81
CA ILE A 84 -9.44 0.25 2.57
C ILE A 84 -8.56 1.24 1.80
N ALA A 85 -8.41 2.44 2.35
CA ALA A 85 -7.51 3.45 1.82
C ALA A 85 -6.11 3.19 2.39
N GLY A 86 -5.19 2.80 1.51
CA GLY A 86 -3.80 2.54 1.84
C GLY A 86 -2.95 3.79 1.75
N ASN A 87 -1.99 3.92 2.67
CA ASN A 87 -0.98 4.98 2.64
C ASN A 87 -0.14 4.89 1.37
N THR A 88 0.10 6.03 0.74
CA THR A 88 0.98 6.21 -0.43
C THR A 88 2.19 7.10 -0.13
N GLY A 89 2.29 7.64 1.09
CA GLY A 89 3.42 8.48 1.51
C GLY A 89 4.75 7.72 1.58
N ASP A 90 4.70 6.40 1.56
CA ASP A 90 5.85 5.49 1.60
C ASP A 90 6.29 5.03 0.21
N ASP A 91 5.50 5.37 -0.82
CA ASP A 91 5.77 4.98 -2.21
C ASP A 91 7.07 5.62 -2.69
N PHE A 92 7.86 4.84 -3.41
CA PHE A 92 9.16 5.31 -3.90
C PHE A 92 9.59 4.55 -5.16
N GLU A 93 10.63 5.06 -5.79
CA GLU A 93 11.28 4.40 -6.92
C GLU A 93 12.57 3.70 -6.45
N HIS A 94 12.71 2.42 -6.80
CA HIS A 94 13.93 1.62 -6.57
C HIS A 94 14.23 0.80 -7.82
N PHE A 95 15.46 0.85 -8.31
CA PHE A 95 15.87 0.28 -9.60
C PHE A 95 15.00 0.73 -10.79
N GLY A 96 14.43 1.93 -10.74
CA GLY A 96 13.50 2.42 -11.75
C GLY A 96 12.12 1.77 -11.71
N LEU A 97 11.82 1.01 -10.65
CA LEU A 97 10.52 0.37 -10.39
C LEU A 97 9.73 1.16 -9.36
N SER A 98 8.45 1.35 -9.63
CA SER A 98 7.51 1.98 -8.68
C SER A 98 7.06 0.95 -7.63
N ILE A 99 7.39 1.23 -6.38
CA ILE A 99 7.13 0.35 -5.23
C ILE A 99 6.15 1.06 -4.30
N SER A 100 5.08 0.36 -3.93
CA SER A 100 4.01 0.86 -3.05
C SER A 100 3.86 -0.08 -1.84
N PRO A 101 4.74 0.03 -0.82
CA PRO A 101 4.88 -0.98 0.23
C PRO A 101 3.60 -1.24 1.02
N ASP A 102 2.83 -0.19 1.36
CA ASP A 102 1.62 -0.35 2.16
C ASP A 102 0.45 -0.92 1.34
N LEU A 103 0.33 -0.56 0.06
CA LEU A 103 -0.65 -1.19 -0.85
C LEU A 103 -0.33 -2.66 -1.09
N ASP A 104 0.95 -3.00 -1.24
CA ASP A 104 1.41 -4.38 -1.43
C ASP A 104 1.20 -5.20 -0.15
N THR A 105 1.48 -4.63 1.02
CA THR A 105 1.19 -5.26 2.31
C THR A 105 -0.30 -5.58 2.47
N LEU A 106 -1.19 -4.65 2.10
CA LEU A 106 -2.63 -4.87 2.09
C LEU A 106 -3.02 -5.98 1.10
N LEU A 107 -2.54 -5.89 -0.14
CA LEU A 107 -2.81 -6.88 -1.18
C LEU A 107 -2.40 -8.30 -0.75
N TYR A 108 -1.18 -8.46 -0.23
CA TYR A 108 -0.67 -9.78 0.18
C TYR A 108 -1.37 -10.30 1.42
N THR A 109 -1.66 -9.43 2.38
CA THR A 109 -2.36 -9.82 3.62
C THR A 109 -3.79 -10.27 3.34
N LEU A 110 -4.58 -9.48 2.59
CA LEU A 110 -5.98 -9.79 2.32
C LEU A 110 -6.16 -10.97 1.36
N SER A 111 -5.20 -11.17 0.45
CA SER A 111 -5.19 -12.35 -0.42
C SER A 111 -4.67 -13.64 0.24
N GLY A 112 -4.22 -13.57 1.51
CA GLY A 112 -3.65 -14.72 2.20
C GLY A 112 -2.30 -15.17 1.65
N LYS A 113 -1.59 -14.28 0.95
CA LYS A 113 -0.29 -14.59 0.29
C LYS A 113 0.91 -13.93 0.98
N SER A 114 0.70 -13.21 2.08
CA SER A 114 1.79 -12.64 2.88
C SER A 114 2.61 -13.74 3.56
N ASP A 115 3.91 -13.50 3.72
CA ASP A 115 4.79 -14.39 4.45
C ASP A 115 4.53 -14.28 5.97
N PRO A 116 4.10 -15.37 6.64
CA PRO A 116 3.77 -15.31 8.06
C PRO A 116 5.00 -15.25 8.97
N GLU A 117 6.16 -15.74 8.52
CA GLU A 117 7.39 -15.79 9.32
C GLU A 117 8.11 -14.46 9.30
N ARG A 118 8.33 -13.89 8.11
CA ARG A 118 8.93 -12.56 7.98
C ARG A 118 7.96 -11.45 8.40
N GLY A 119 6.65 -11.67 8.19
CA GLY A 119 5.60 -10.69 8.46
C GLY A 119 5.50 -9.57 7.42
N TRP A 120 6.21 -9.69 6.27
CA TRP A 120 6.15 -8.79 5.11
C TRP A 120 6.47 -9.54 3.81
N GLY A 121 6.06 -8.97 2.68
CA GLY A 121 6.28 -9.54 1.36
C GLY A 121 5.43 -10.78 1.07
N LEU A 122 5.66 -11.39 -0.08
CA LEU A 122 4.97 -12.63 -0.49
C LEU A 122 5.58 -13.85 0.19
N ALA A 123 4.74 -14.83 0.48
CA ALA A 123 5.19 -16.15 0.92
C ALA A 123 5.90 -16.91 -0.22
N HIS A 124 6.83 -17.79 0.15
CA HIS A 124 7.57 -18.62 -0.79
C HIS A 124 8.38 -17.82 -1.83
N GLU A 125 8.94 -16.69 -1.41
CA GLU A 125 9.85 -15.92 -2.25
C GLU A 125 11.18 -16.63 -2.45
N THR A 126 11.80 -16.35 -3.61
CA THR A 126 13.21 -16.59 -3.90
C THR A 126 13.93 -15.25 -4.03
N TRP A 127 15.25 -15.27 -3.98
CA TRP A 127 16.07 -14.06 -3.87
C TRP A 127 17.15 -13.97 -4.93
N SER A 128 17.00 -14.74 -6.03
CA SER A 128 18.01 -14.85 -7.09
C SER A 128 18.34 -13.50 -7.73
N PHE A 129 17.35 -12.59 -7.84
CA PHE A 129 17.61 -11.23 -8.32
C PHE A 129 18.51 -10.45 -7.35
N MET A 130 18.22 -10.51 -6.05
CA MET A 130 19.03 -9.79 -5.06
C MET A 130 20.44 -10.37 -4.92
N GLU A 131 20.59 -11.69 -5.01
CA GLU A 131 21.89 -12.36 -5.06
C GLU A 131 22.71 -11.89 -6.27
N ALA A 132 22.10 -11.85 -7.44
CA ALA A 132 22.76 -11.36 -8.66
C ALA A 132 23.10 -9.85 -8.56
N MET A 133 22.23 -9.05 -7.92
CA MET A 133 22.51 -7.63 -7.66
C MET A 133 23.73 -7.45 -6.75
N GLU A 134 23.86 -8.26 -5.72
CA GLU A 134 25.04 -8.24 -4.82
C GLU A 134 26.32 -8.62 -5.56
N GLU A 135 26.28 -9.66 -6.40
CA GLU A 135 27.43 -10.13 -7.20
C GLU A 135 27.98 -9.05 -8.13
N ILE A 136 27.12 -8.20 -8.71
CA ILE A 136 27.55 -7.10 -9.59
C ILE A 136 27.83 -5.79 -8.84
N GLY A 137 27.71 -5.79 -7.48
CA GLY A 137 27.96 -4.62 -6.65
C GLY A 137 26.82 -3.60 -6.66
N GLY A 138 25.60 -4.02 -6.93
CA GLY A 138 24.39 -3.20 -6.85
C GLY A 138 23.93 -2.95 -5.42
N GLU A 139 22.90 -2.10 -5.26
CA GLU A 139 22.33 -1.80 -3.95
C GLU A 139 21.50 -2.98 -3.45
N THR A 140 21.63 -3.33 -2.16
CA THR A 140 20.92 -4.46 -1.53
C THR A 140 20.18 -4.10 -0.26
N TRP A 141 20.14 -2.80 0.09
CA TRP A 141 19.52 -2.35 1.34
C TRP A 141 17.99 -2.50 1.38
N PHE A 142 17.34 -2.51 0.21
CA PHE A 142 15.92 -2.79 0.09
C PHE A 142 15.72 -4.13 -0.60
N GLN A 143 15.17 -5.09 0.12
CA GLN A 143 15.01 -6.46 -0.36
C GLN A 143 13.75 -6.59 -1.23
N LEU A 144 13.93 -7.13 -2.44
CA LEU A 144 12.87 -7.45 -3.40
C LEU A 144 12.86 -8.95 -3.68
N GLY A 145 11.75 -9.61 -3.37
CA GLY A 145 11.57 -11.01 -3.74
C GLY A 145 11.35 -11.17 -5.25
N ASP A 146 11.73 -12.30 -5.82
CA ASP A 146 11.62 -12.54 -7.26
C ASP A 146 10.17 -12.51 -7.76
N ARG A 147 9.22 -12.93 -6.92
CA ARG A 147 7.78 -12.89 -7.23
C ARG A 147 7.18 -11.51 -7.03
N ASP A 148 7.65 -10.80 -6.01
CA ASP A 148 7.25 -9.42 -5.72
C ASP A 148 7.67 -8.47 -6.85
N LEU A 149 8.84 -8.72 -7.44
CA LEU A 149 9.31 -8.00 -8.64
C LEU A 149 8.29 -7.98 -9.78
N ALA A 150 7.52 -9.05 -9.98
CA ALA A 150 6.50 -9.08 -11.03
C ALA A 150 5.42 -8.01 -10.82
N ILE A 151 5.04 -7.76 -9.56
CA ILE A 151 4.07 -6.71 -9.18
C ILE A 151 4.67 -5.33 -9.47
N HIS A 152 5.91 -5.10 -9.06
CA HIS A 152 6.59 -3.81 -9.25
C HIS A 152 6.84 -3.50 -10.74
N VAL A 153 7.26 -4.49 -11.52
CA VAL A 153 7.47 -4.35 -12.97
C VAL A 153 6.16 -4.02 -13.66
N GLU A 154 5.09 -4.76 -13.39
CA GLU A 154 3.79 -4.54 -14.05
C GLU A 154 3.16 -3.21 -13.61
N ARG A 155 3.24 -2.84 -12.32
CA ARG A 155 2.82 -1.52 -11.83
C ARG A 155 3.58 -0.41 -12.57
N THR A 156 4.90 -0.51 -12.62
CA THR A 156 5.77 0.49 -13.27
C THR A 156 5.44 0.65 -14.74
N ARG A 157 5.26 -0.47 -15.46
CA ARG A 157 4.89 -0.46 -16.87
C ARG A 157 3.59 0.30 -17.10
N ARG A 158 2.55 -0.03 -16.34
CA ARG A 158 1.21 0.57 -16.48
C ARG A 158 1.19 2.05 -16.08
N LEU A 159 1.90 2.43 -15.02
CA LEU A 159 2.07 3.85 -14.64
C LEU A 159 2.75 4.65 -15.75
N LYS A 160 3.79 4.09 -16.39
CA LYS A 160 4.49 4.72 -17.53
C LYS A 160 3.58 4.85 -18.78
N GLU A 161 2.57 4.01 -18.91
CA GLU A 161 1.55 4.11 -19.93
C GLU A 161 0.43 5.10 -19.58
N GLY A 162 0.52 5.76 -18.42
CA GLY A 162 -0.42 6.79 -17.96
C GLY A 162 -1.64 6.24 -17.22
N GLU A 163 -1.65 4.96 -16.84
CA GLU A 163 -2.73 4.40 -16.03
C GLU A 163 -2.59 4.82 -14.56
N ARG A 164 -3.71 5.12 -13.91
CA ARG A 164 -3.74 5.55 -12.51
C ARG A 164 -3.42 4.39 -11.55
N LEU A 165 -2.71 4.68 -10.45
CA LEU A 165 -2.37 3.70 -9.41
C LEU A 165 -3.61 3.01 -8.83
N SER A 166 -4.72 3.73 -8.66
CA SER A 166 -5.99 3.19 -8.18
C SER A 166 -6.56 2.09 -9.09
N LEU A 167 -6.47 2.26 -10.42
CA LEU A 167 -6.92 1.26 -11.40
C LEU A 167 -6.01 0.03 -11.41
N ILE A 168 -4.70 0.26 -11.33
CA ILE A 168 -3.69 -0.82 -11.25
C ILE A 168 -3.91 -1.65 -9.99
N THR A 169 -4.07 -0.99 -8.83
CA THR A 169 -4.32 -1.64 -7.54
C THR A 169 -5.62 -2.47 -7.59
N SER A 170 -6.71 -1.91 -8.11
CA SER A 170 -7.97 -2.63 -8.29
C SER A 170 -7.82 -3.86 -9.17
N SER A 171 -7.03 -3.75 -10.25
CA SER A 171 -6.74 -4.88 -11.14
C SER A 171 -5.99 -5.99 -10.40
N PHE A 172 -4.98 -5.66 -9.59
CA PHE A 172 -4.25 -6.63 -8.77
C PHE A 172 -5.16 -7.29 -7.73
N CYS A 173 -5.99 -6.53 -7.03
CA CYS A 173 -6.95 -7.06 -6.07
C CYS A 173 -7.85 -8.12 -6.70
N ARG A 174 -8.42 -7.84 -7.88
CA ARG A 174 -9.23 -8.83 -8.61
C ARG A 174 -8.45 -10.10 -8.96
N LYS A 175 -7.20 -9.97 -9.42
CA LYS A 175 -6.33 -11.11 -9.76
C LYS A 175 -5.91 -11.93 -8.56
N PHE A 176 -5.78 -11.30 -7.42
CA PHE A 176 -5.40 -11.94 -6.16
C PHE A 176 -6.61 -12.47 -5.36
N GLY A 177 -7.83 -12.18 -5.80
CA GLY A 177 -9.06 -12.66 -5.17
C GLY A 177 -9.42 -11.91 -3.88
N VAL A 178 -8.93 -10.67 -3.71
CA VAL A 178 -9.30 -9.78 -2.60
C VAL A 178 -10.75 -9.34 -2.81
N LYS A 179 -11.56 -9.39 -1.77
CA LYS A 179 -13.00 -9.10 -1.81
C LYS A 179 -13.30 -7.62 -1.55
N SER A 180 -12.52 -6.98 -0.70
CA SER A 180 -12.64 -5.55 -0.36
C SER A 180 -12.02 -4.66 -1.44
N HIS A 181 -12.40 -3.38 -1.43
CA HIS A 181 -11.81 -2.38 -2.30
C HIS A 181 -10.55 -1.80 -1.64
N ILE A 182 -9.36 -2.23 -2.06
CA ILE A 182 -8.11 -1.55 -1.69
C ILE A 182 -7.89 -0.41 -2.69
N VAL A 183 -7.72 0.80 -2.18
CA VAL A 183 -7.44 1.99 -2.97
C VAL A 183 -6.23 2.74 -2.41
N PRO A 184 -5.40 3.38 -3.24
CA PRO A 184 -4.40 4.33 -2.75
C PRO A 184 -5.11 5.55 -2.15
N ALA A 185 -4.52 6.19 -1.15
CA ALA A 185 -5.05 7.46 -0.62
C ALA A 185 -5.12 8.53 -1.72
N THR A 186 -4.17 8.51 -2.62
CA THR A 186 -4.09 9.40 -3.79
C THR A 186 -3.45 8.70 -4.98
N ASP A 187 -3.82 9.12 -6.20
CA ASP A 187 -3.11 8.77 -7.44
C ASP A 187 -1.96 9.75 -7.72
N ASP A 188 -1.86 10.83 -6.97
CA ASP A 188 -0.83 11.86 -7.11
C ASP A 188 0.43 11.50 -6.31
N SER A 189 1.53 12.18 -6.61
CA SER A 189 2.78 11.99 -5.87
C SER A 189 2.67 12.58 -4.46
N LEU A 190 2.84 11.72 -3.46
CA LEU A 190 2.93 12.08 -2.05
C LEU A 190 4.12 11.36 -1.43
N LYS A 191 4.97 12.08 -0.68
CA LYS A 191 6.17 11.49 -0.09
C LYS A 191 6.34 11.90 1.36
N THR A 192 6.50 10.92 2.24
CA THR A 192 6.90 11.17 3.63
C THR A 192 8.39 11.43 3.70
N LEU A 193 8.74 12.62 4.13
CA LEU A 193 10.11 13.06 4.37
C LEU A 193 10.37 13.17 5.87
N VAL A 194 11.48 12.57 6.33
CA VAL A 194 11.88 12.54 7.74
C VAL A 194 13.05 13.49 7.95
N LYS A 195 12.83 14.54 8.73
CA LYS A 195 13.90 15.47 9.14
C LYS A 195 14.68 14.87 10.29
N THR A 196 15.99 14.77 10.11
CA THR A 196 16.92 14.21 11.09
C THR A 196 18.07 15.19 11.37
N PRO A 197 18.88 14.99 12.43
CA PRO A 197 20.07 15.82 12.67
C PRO A 197 21.10 15.79 11.52
N LYS A 198 21.05 14.77 10.64
CA LYS A 198 21.95 14.62 9.50
C LYS A 198 21.36 15.10 8.17
N GLY A 199 20.14 15.64 8.18
CA GLY A 199 19.42 16.10 7.00
C GLY A 199 18.07 15.43 6.82
N ILE A 200 17.47 15.63 5.65
CA ILE A 200 16.18 15.07 5.28
C ILE A 200 16.38 13.71 4.60
N LEU A 201 15.66 12.71 5.06
CA LEU A 201 15.66 11.37 4.49
C LEU A 201 14.28 11.09 3.87
N SER A 202 14.25 10.34 2.77
CA SER A 202 13.00 9.70 2.34
C SER A 202 12.60 8.63 3.34
N PHE A 203 11.30 8.30 3.40
CA PHE A 203 10.79 7.33 4.37
C PHE A 203 11.56 6.00 4.34
N GLN A 204 11.76 5.42 3.15
CA GLN A 204 12.41 4.11 3.04
C GLN A 204 13.89 4.12 3.43
N HIS A 205 14.59 5.22 3.19
CA HIS A 205 15.95 5.38 3.72
C HIS A 205 15.97 5.44 5.26
N TYR A 206 15.03 6.18 5.86
CA TYR A 206 14.90 6.22 7.31
C TYR A 206 14.50 4.86 7.90
N PHE A 207 13.45 4.24 7.32
CA PHE A 207 12.81 3.05 7.89
C PHE A 207 13.60 1.77 7.63
N VAL A 208 13.98 1.51 6.39
CA VAL A 208 14.62 0.26 5.97
C VAL A 208 16.14 0.36 6.05
N ARG A 209 16.75 1.32 5.31
CA ARG A 209 18.21 1.43 5.25
C ARG A 209 18.81 1.79 6.60
N ASP A 210 18.28 2.80 7.26
CA ASP A 210 18.82 3.33 8.53
C ASP A 210 18.14 2.73 9.76
N GLN A 211 17.15 1.82 9.56
CA GLN A 211 16.47 1.04 10.61
C GLN A 211 15.90 1.89 11.75
N CYS A 212 15.31 3.03 11.41
CA CYS A 212 14.75 4.02 12.35
C CYS A 212 15.72 4.50 13.43
N ARG A 213 17.04 4.38 13.23
CA ARG A 213 18.05 4.80 14.21
C ARG A 213 18.21 6.33 14.31
N PRO A 214 18.14 7.11 13.21
CA PRO A 214 18.23 8.56 13.32
C PRO A 214 17.05 9.12 14.11
N LYS A 215 17.33 10.08 14.99
CA LYS A 215 16.29 10.80 15.71
C LYS A 215 15.42 11.61 14.74
N ILE A 216 14.10 11.53 14.90
CA ILE A 216 13.17 12.38 14.16
C ILE A 216 13.12 13.77 14.80
N LEU A 217 13.34 14.80 13.99
CA LEU A 217 13.17 16.21 14.38
C LEU A 217 11.88 16.81 13.82
N GLY A 218 11.22 16.13 12.89
CA GLY A 218 9.99 16.53 12.26
C GLY A 218 9.71 15.70 11.01
N LEU A 219 8.51 15.84 10.50
CA LEU A 219 8.02 15.15 9.30
C LEU A 219 7.45 16.17 8.32
N ASN A 220 7.52 15.86 7.04
CA ASN A 220 6.89 16.61 5.97
C ASN A 220 6.27 15.65 4.97
N TYR A 221 5.08 15.95 4.51
CA TYR A 221 4.36 15.19 3.49
C TYR A 221 4.39 15.99 2.18
N GLU A 222 5.51 15.83 1.47
CA GLU A 222 5.76 16.55 0.22
C GLU A 222 4.73 16.18 -0.83
N GLY A 223 4.13 17.18 -1.47
CA GLY A 223 3.07 17.01 -2.47
C GLY A 223 1.65 17.05 -1.91
N SER A 224 1.48 17.00 -0.57
CA SER A 224 0.16 16.96 0.07
C SER A 224 -0.73 18.17 -0.24
N GLU A 225 -0.13 19.32 -0.50
CA GLU A 225 -0.84 20.55 -0.85
C GLU A 225 -1.61 20.47 -2.20
N ASN A 226 -1.19 19.57 -3.09
CA ASN A 226 -1.77 19.37 -4.41
C ASN A 226 -2.46 18.01 -4.58
N ALA A 227 -2.01 16.99 -3.83
CA ALA A 227 -2.52 15.63 -3.93
C ALA A 227 -4.02 15.58 -3.62
N GLN A 228 -4.81 15.06 -4.56
CA GLN A 228 -6.24 14.84 -4.39
C GLN A 228 -6.49 13.39 -3.94
N PRO A 229 -7.56 13.10 -3.20
CA PRO A 229 -7.98 11.72 -2.96
C PRO A 229 -8.14 10.98 -4.30
N CYS A 230 -7.82 9.70 -4.35
CA CYS A 230 -8.18 8.95 -5.55
C CYS A 230 -9.72 8.98 -5.73
N PRO A 231 -10.24 8.91 -6.95
CA PRO A 231 -11.67 9.13 -7.21
C PRO A 231 -12.60 8.25 -6.37
N ALA A 232 -12.22 6.99 -6.15
CA ALA A 232 -13.03 6.07 -5.35
C ALA A 232 -13.06 6.45 -3.86
N LEU A 233 -11.95 6.93 -3.30
CA LEU A 233 -11.89 7.41 -1.93
C LEU A 233 -12.70 8.70 -1.78
N GLU A 234 -12.61 9.61 -2.74
CA GLU A 234 -13.37 10.84 -2.74
C GLU A 234 -14.88 10.57 -2.74
N GLU A 235 -15.35 9.70 -3.64
CA GLU A 235 -16.74 9.26 -3.71
C GLU A 235 -17.21 8.64 -2.39
N ALA A 236 -16.40 7.76 -1.78
CA ALA A 236 -16.74 7.14 -0.50
C ALA A 236 -16.86 8.16 0.64
N LEU A 237 -15.94 9.14 0.72
CA LEU A 237 -15.96 10.19 1.74
C LEU A 237 -17.14 11.17 1.60
N GLU A 238 -17.67 11.32 0.39
CA GLU A 238 -18.83 12.19 0.10
C GLU A 238 -20.16 11.43 0.18
N SER A 239 -20.10 10.10 0.28
CA SER A 239 -21.30 9.26 0.29
C SER A 239 -22.09 9.40 1.58
N SER A 240 -23.39 9.69 1.48
CA SER A 240 -24.31 9.62 2.62
C SER A 240 -24.55 8.19 3.14
N LEU A 241 -24.06 7.18 2.43
CA LEU A 241 -24.16 5.77 2.81
C LEU A 241 -22.97 5.31 3.65
N LEU A 242 -21.93 6.14 3.80
CA LEU A 242 -20.79 5.84 4.67
C LEU A 242 -21.24 5.88 6.14
N GLU A 243 -21.18 4.73 6.80
CA GLU A 243 -21.63 4.55 8.18
C GLU A 243 -20.48 4.67 9.19
N THR A 244 -19.31 4.11 8.83
CA THR A 244 -18.17 3.98 9.75
C THR A 244 -16.85 4.20 9.05
N VAL A 245 -15.97 4.97 9.69
CA VAL A 245 -14.57 5.11 9.32
C VAL A 245 -13.68 4.61 10.45
N VAL A 246 -12.75 3.72 10.14
CA VAL A 246 -11.82 3.11 11.10
C VAL A 246 -10.39 3.51 10.77
N LEU A 247 -9.74 4.26 11.66
CA LEU A 247 -8.29 4.40 11.63
C LEU A 247 -7.69 3.14 12.24
N CYS A 248 -7.09 2.31 11.40
CA CYS A 248 -6.45 1.06 11.84
C CYS A 248 -5.27 1.33 12.78
N PRO A 249 -4.85 0.35 13.63
CA PRO A 249 -3.74 0.52 14.57
C PRO A 249 -2.40 0.59 13.83
N SER A 250 -2.12 1.74 13.29
CA SER A 250 -0.96 2.09 12.47
C SER A 250 -0.20 3.25 13.10
N ASN A 251 1.05 3.44 12.71
CA ASN A 251 1.83 4.60 13.16
C ASN A 251 1.12 5.91 12.76
N PRO A 252 0.78 6.79 13.71
CA PRO A 252 0.02 8.00 13.40
C PRO A 252 0.74 8.90 12.40
N PHE A 253 2.04 9.05 12.53
CA PHE A 253 2.84 9.99 11.74
C PHE A 253 3.29 9.44 10.40
N LEU A 254 3.62 8.14 10.35
CA LEU A 254 4.23 7.51 9.17
C LEU A 254 3.21 6.79 8.29
N SER A 255 2.04 6.45 8.83
CA SER A 255 1.05 5.65 8.11
C SER A 255 -0.31 6.34 7.95
N ILE A 256 -0.82 6.98 9.01
CA ILE A 256 -2.15 7.60 8.98
C ILE A 256 -2.09 9.06 8.51
N ASP A 257 -1.15 9.85 9.03
CA ASP A 257 -1.02 11.25 8.63
C ASP A 257 -0.79 11.47 7.14
N PRO A 258 -0.01 10.64 6.42
CA PRO A 258 0.09 10.82 4.97
C PRO A 258 -1.26 10.69 4.25
N ILE A 259 -2.17 9.80 4.74
CA ILE A 259 -3.53 9.69 4.21
C ILE A 259 -4.34 10.95 4.55
N LEU A 260 -4.26 11.40 5.81
CA LEU A 260 -4.97 12.58 6.30
C LEU A 260 -4.44 13.89 5.68
N ALA A 261 -3.19 13.91 5.23
CA ALA A 261 -2.55 15.04 4.57
C ALA A 261 -2.99 15.22 3.11
N VAL A 262 -3.58 14.19 2.50
CA VAL A 262 -4.21 14.34 1.18
C VAL A 262 -5.33 15.36 1.29
N LYS A 263 -5.34 16.31 0.36
CA LYS A 263 -6.19 17.51 0.40
C LYS A 263 -7.67 17.17 0.62
N GLY A 264 -8.25 17.74 1.65
CA GLY A 264 -9.67 17.61 1.97
C GLY A 264 -10.06 16.32 2.71
N VAL A 265 -9.18 15.33 2.86
CA VAL A 265 -9.50 14.06 3.54
C VAL A 265 -9.86 14.31 5.00
N ARG A 266 -8.99 15.01 5.76
CA ARG A 266 -9.24 15.30 7.18
C ARG A 266 -10.49 16.14 7.39
N GLU A 267 -10.70 17.15 6.55
CA GLU A 267 -11.87 18.02 6.58
C GLU A 267 -13.17 17.26 6.28
N LYS A 268 -13.15 16.36 5.29
CA LYS A 268 -14.29 15.49 4.96
C LYS A 268 -14.62 14.55 6.12
N LEU A 269 -13.61 13.98 6.78
CA LEU A 269 -13.82 13.16 7.98
C LEU A 269 -14.47 13.96 9.12
N LYS A 270 -14.01 15.18 9.38
CA LYS A 270 -14.59 16.07 10.40
C LYS A 270 -16.04 16.43 10.12
N SER A 271 -16.43 16.58 8.88
CA SER A 271 -17.78 16.97 8.47
C SER A 271 -18.67 15.78 8.12
N SER A 272 -18.14 14.56 8.17
CA SER A 272 -18.89 13.34 7.87
C SER A 272 -19.98 13.05 8.90
N ASN A 273 -21.08 12.47 8.43
CA ASN A 273 -22.07 11.86 9.31
C ASN A 273 -21.71 10.42 9.74
N ALA A 274 -20.66 9.85 9.14
CA ALA A 274 -20.15 8.54 9.51
C ALA A 274 -19.48 8.60 10.89
N ARG A 275 -19.55 7.50 11.64
CA ARG A 275 -18.82 7.37 12.91
C ARG A 275 -17.34 7.15 12.65
N VAL A 276 -16.50 8.04 13.13
CA VAL A 276 -15.05 7.97 12.96
C VAL A 276 -14.43 7.47 14.25
N LEU A 277 -13.75 6.33 14.19
CA LEU A 277 -13.05 5.79 15.34
C LEU A 277 -11.63 5.36 15.01
N ALA A 278 -10.75 5.44 15.99
CA ALA A 278 -9.36 4.99 15.87
C ALA A 278 -9.09 3.83 16.83
N VAL A 279 -8.21 2.92 16.41
CA VAL A 279 -7.69 1.84 17.24
C VAL A 279 -6.27 2.16 17.65
N SER A 280 -5.97 2.04 18.94
CA SER A 280 -4.64 2.35 19.50
C SER A 280 -3.55 1.46 18.91
N PRO A 281 -2.43 2.01 18.42
CA PRO A 281 -1.22 1.26 18.12
C PRO A 281 -0.32 1.05 19.37
N ILE A 282 -0.71 1.60 20.53
CA ILE A 282 0.01 1.50 21.80
C ILE A 282 -0.73 0.55 22.71
N VAL A 283 0.00 -0.34 23.37
CA VAL A 283 -0.49 -1.32 24.35
C VAL A 283 0.48 -1.33 25.54
N GLY A 284 -0.03 -1.17 26.76
CA GLY A 284 0.79 -1.18 27.97
C GLY A 284 1.87 -0.10 27.99
N GLY A 285 1.65 1.03 27.34
CA GLY A 285 2.61 2.13 27.27
C GLY A 285 3.76 1.92 26.28
N ASP A 286 3.67 0.93 25.38
CA ASP A 286 4.67 0.72 24.31
C ASP A 286 4.00 0.39 22.97
N ALA A 287 4.75 0.46 21.88
CA ALA A 287 4.26 0.06 20.56
C ALA A 287 4.31 -1.46 20.38
N VAL A 288 3.22 -2.05 19.89
CA VAL A 288 3.17 -3.50 19.62
C VAL A 288 4.21 -3.91 18.58
N LYS A 289 4.44 -3.06 17.56
CA LYS A 289 5.47 -3.24 16.53
C LYS A 289 5.88 -1.88 15.93
N GLY A 290 7.08 -1.87 15.36
CA GLY A 290 7.60 -0.72 14.61
C GLY A 290 8.05 0.45 15.50
N PRO A 291 8.37 1.60 14.91
CA PRO A 291 9.02 2.70 15.59
C PRO A 291 8.08 3.69 16.30
N THR A 292 6.78 3.39 16.42
CA THR A 292 5.77 4.34 16.91
C THR A 292 6.15 4.95 18.27
N ALA A 293 6.59 4.11 19.24
CA ALA A 293 7.00 4.60 20.55
C ALA A 293 8.24 5.52 20.47
N ASN A 294 9.22 5.17 19.63
CA ASN A 294 10.40 6.01 19.42
C ASN A 294 10.04 7.31 18.70
N ASN A 295 9.17 7.25 17.70
CA ASN A 295 8.71 8.46 17.00
C ASN A 295 7.99 9.42 17.94
N LEU A 296 7.12 8.91 18.83
CA LEU A 296 6.47 9.73 19.85
C LEU A 296 7.50 10.41 20.75
N ARG A 297 8.48 9.67 21.30
CA ARG A 297 9.53 10.22 22.15
C ARG A 297 10.37 11.28 21.43
N ASP A 298 10.76 11.01 20.19
CA ASP A 298 11.58 11.91 19.37
C ASP A 298 10.89 13.24 19.10
N LEU A 299 9.57 13.19 18.86
CA LEU A 299 8.71 14.34 18.62
C LEU A 299 8.24 15.03 19.91
N GLY A 300 8.70 14.56 21.09
CA GLY A 300 8.40 15.17 22.39
C GLY A 300 7.05 14.77 22.99
N PHE A 301 6.44 13.69 22.49
CA PHE A 301 5.20 13.15 23.03
C PHE A 301 5.45 12.03 24.04
N SER A 302 4.55 11.89 25.01
CA SER A 302 4.51 10.69 25.86
C SER A 302 4.04 9.48 25.07
N VAL A 303 4.58 8.30 25.38
CA VAL A 303 4.12 7.04 24.77
C VAL A 303 2.95 6.52 25.58
N SER A 304 1.74 6.75 25.09
CA SER A 304 0.49 6.30 25.72
C SER A 304 -0.68 6.28 24.73
N ALA A 305 -1.70 5.49 25.03
CA ALA A 305 -2.94 5.47 24.26
C ALA A 305 -3.64 6.84 24.27
N TYR A 306 -3.60 7.52 25.42
CA TYR A 306 -4.11 8.89 25.54
C TYR A 306 -3.46 9.86 24.55
N THR A 307 -2.15 9.77 24.33
CA THR A 307 -1.44 10.65 23.40
C THR A 307 -1.98 10.48 21.98
N ILE A 308 -2.24 9.23 21.57
CA ILE A 308 -2.83 8.93 20.25
C ILE A 308 -4.27 9.44 20.15
N ALA A 309 -5.08 9.19 21.17
CA ALA A 309 -6.46 9.69 21.23
C ALA A 309 -6.50 11.22 21.15
N LYS A 310 -5.64 11.90 21.90
CA LYS A 310 -5.51 13.36 21.88
C LYS A 310 -5.07 13.87 20.50
N TYR A 311 -4.18 13.14 19.83
CA TYR A 311 -3.69 13.51 18.50
C TYR A 311 -4.79 13.55 17.44
N TYR A 312 -5.80 12.66 17.57
CA TYR A 312 -6.94 12.57 16.66
C TYR A 312 -8.22 13.23 17.20
N SER A 313 -8.18 13.81 18.41
CA SER A 313 -9.39 14.27 19.16
C SER A 313 -10.26 15.29 18.45
N ASP A 314 -9.75 15.93 17.42
CA ASP A 314 -10.45 16.97 16.67
C ASP A 314 -11.41 16.42 15.59
N PHE A 315 -11.39 15.08 15.34
CA PHE A 315 -12.24 14.48 14.29
C PHE A 315 -12.71 13.05 14.55
N ILE A 316 -12.29 12.39 15.64
CA ILE A 316 -12.79 11.05 15.98
C ILE A 316 -13.93 11.13 17.01
N ASP A 317 -14.92 10.26 16.87
CA ASP A 317 -16.02 10.08 17.82
C ASP A 317 -15.66 9.05 18.90
N GLY A 318 -14.88 8.02 18.54
CA GLY A 318 -14.51 6.92 19.40
C GLY A 318 -13.05 6.51 19.31
N PHE A 319 -12.55 5.93 20.42
CA PHE A 319 -11.21 5.40 20.50
C PHE A 319 -11.22 4.03 21.17
N MET A 320 -10.70 3.01 20.44
CA MET A 320 -10.55 1.66 20.95
C MET A 320 -9.14 1.49 21.50
N LEU A 321 -9.01 1.16 22.77
CA LEU A 321 -7.73 0.87 23.40
C LEU A 321 -7.66 -0.55 23.93
N ASP A 322 -6.43 -1.01 24.18
CA ASP A 322 -6.22 -2.32 24.78
C ASP A 322 -6.65 -2.34 26.24
N LYS A 323 -7.07 -3.49 26.73
CA LYS A 323 -7.43 -3.69 28.13
C LYS A 323 -6.30 -3.37 29.10
N GLU A 324 -5.05 -3.53 28.66
CA GLU A 324 -3.86 -3.17 29.46
C GLU A 324 -3.79 -1.65 29.76
N ASP A 325 -4.43 -0.82 28.93
CA ASP A 325 -4.46 0.64 29.09
C ASP A 325 -5.78 1.15 29.70
N GLU A 326 -6.59 0.30 30.33
CA GLU A 326 -7.88 0.62 30.96
C GLU A 326 -7.81 1.85 31.88
N ASN A 327 -6.68 2.06 32.54
CA ASN A 327 -6.44 3.22 33.42
C ASN A 327 -6.43 4.57 32.69
N GLU A 328 -6.34 4.59 31.35
CA GLU A 328 -6.40 5.83 30.55
C GLU A 328 -7.82 6.24 30.11
N ILE A 329 -8.84 5.40 30.34
CA ILE A 329 -10.24 5.64 29.90
C ILE A 329 -10.72 7.03 30.28
N SER A 330 -10.77 7.33 31.58
CA SER A 330 -11.34 8.60 32.08
C SER A 330 -10.60 9.83 31.52
N ARG A 331 -9.30 9.67 31.25
CA ARG A 331 -8.47 10.73 30.68
C ARG A 331 -8.80 10.94 29.20
N ILE A 332 -9.06 9.87 28.46
CA ILE A 332 -9.47 9.94 27.04
C ILE A 332 -10.88 10.49 26.93
N GLU A 333 -11.81 10.04 27.78
CA GLU A 333 -13.19 10.54 27.80
C GLU A 333 -13.26 12.04 28.11
N SER A 334 -12.31 12.56 28.89
CA SER A 334 -12.21 14.01 29.14
C SER A 334 -11.91 14.85 27.88
N LEU A 335 -11.50 14.20 26.78
CA LEU A 335 -11.33 14.84 25.46
C LEU A 335 -12.67 14.93 24.68
N GLY A 336 -13.77 14.37 25.21
CA GLY A 336 -15.05 14.28 24.52
C GLY A 336 -15.16 13.08 23.58
N ILE A 337 -14.26 12.11 23.69
CA ILE A 337 -14.19 10.90 22.84
C ILE A 337 -14.75 9.72 23.63
N GLN A 338 -15.66 8.94 23.04
CA GLN A 338 -16.10 7.69 23.64
C GLN A 338 -14.98 6.63 23.58
N VAL A 339 -14.94 5.76 24.61
CA VAL A 339 -13.86 4.77 24.73
C VAL A 339 -14.43 3.35 24.67
N GLY A 340 -13.82 2.53 23.81
CA GLY A 340 -14.02 1.09 23.74
C GLY A 340 -12.80 0.33 24.24
N LEU A 341 -13.02 -0.82 24.88
CA LEU A 341 -11.97 -1.73 25.32
C LEU A 341 -12.01 -3.05 24.52
N ALA A 342 -10.87 -3.50 24.06
CA ALA A 342 -10.72 -4.79 23.39
C ALA A 342 -9.32 -5.38 23.65
N ASP A 343 -9.12 -6.63 23.27
CA ASP A 343 -7.78 -7.21 23.11
C ASP A 343 -7.29 -6.76 21.71
N THR A 344 -6.40 -5.77 21.66
CA THR A 344 -6.00 -5.16 20.37
C THR A 344 -4.80 -5.83 19.73
N VAL A 345 -4.11 -6.74 20.45
CA VAL A 345 -2.95 -7.47 19.94
C VAL A 345 -3.40 -8.61 19.02
N MET A 346 -3.14 -8.48 17.74
CA MET A 346 -3.53 -9.43 16.68
C MET A 346 -2.42 -10.44 16.38
N THR A 347 -2.51 -11.64 16.92
CA THR A 347 -1.51 -12.71 16.74
C THR A 347 -1.87 -13.69 15.64
N ASP A 348 -3.14 -13.96 15.43
CA ASP A 348 -3.68 -14.93 14.48
C ASP A 348 -4.92 -14.38 13.75
N LEU A 349 -5.57 -15.18 12.91
CA LEU A 349 -6.76 -14.77 12.19
C LEU A 349 -7.95 -14.53 13.13
N GLN A 350 -8.11 -15.34 14.16
CA GLN A 350 -9.25 -15.24 15.08
C GLN A 350 -9.18 -13.94 15.89
N SER A 351 -8.00 -13.56 16.38
CA SER A 351 -7.80 -12.29 17.09
C SER A 351 -8.04 -11.08 16.19
N LYS A 352 -7.68 -11.15 14.88
CA LYS A 352 -7.98 -10.10 13.91
C LYS A 352 -9.49 -9.93 13.69
N ILE A 353 -10.21 -11.06 13.50
CA ILE A 353 -11.67 -11.06 13.33
C ILE A 353 -12.35 -10.56 14.61
N LYS A 354 -11.91 -11.03 15.76
CA LYS A 354 -12.46 -10.63 17.05
C LYS A 354 -12.33 -9.13 17.30
N LEU A 355 -11.16 -8.56 17.05
CA LEU A 355 -10.97 -7.12 17.16
C LEU A 355 -11.86 -6.35 16.17
N ALA A 356 -11.97 -6.83 14.93
CA ALA A 356 -12.85 -6.22 13.94
C ALA A 356 -14.33 -6.24 14.37
N GLU A 357 -14.80 -7.35 14.97
CA GLU A 357 -16.14 -7.43 15.56
C GLU A 357 -16.34 -6.42 16.68
N ASP A 358 -15.38 -6.30 17.59
CA ASP A 358 -15.43 -5.36 18.71
C ASP A 358 -15.45 -3.91 18.22
N VAL A 359 -14.63 -3.58 17.21
CA VAL A 359 -14.60 -2.27 16.54
C VAL A 359 -15.95 -1.94 15.91
N LEU A 360 -16.54 -2.85 15.11
CA LEU A 360 -17.83 -2.62 14.47
C LEU A 360 -19.00 -2.62 15.47
N ARG A 361 -18.89 -3.34 16.57
CA ARG A 361 -19.88 -3.28 17.66
C ARG A 361 -19.82 -1.93 18.36
N PHE A 362 -18.61 -1.47 18.67
CA PHE A 362 -18.39 -0.19 19.32
C PHE A 362 -18.85 0.98 18.43
N SER A 363 -18.57 0.94 17.12
CA SER A 363 -19.03 2.00 16.21
C SER A 363 -20.55 2.22 16.23
N LYS A 364 -21.33 1.19 16.52
CA LYS A 364 -22.80 1.28 16.64
C LYS A 364 -23.28 1.95 17.93
N THR A 365 -22.41 2.15 18.90
CA THR A 365 -22.73 2.82 20.17
C THR A 365 -22.36 4.30 20.15
N LEU A 366 -21.56 4.73 19.16
CA LEU A 366 -21.19 6.11 18.91
C LEU A 366 -22.37 6.86 18.23
#